data_b34c30922299bbe45759e5f692ecaa50
#
_entry.id   b34c30922299bbe45759e5f692ecaa50
#
_cell.length_a   1.000
_cell.length_b   1.000
_cell.length_c   1.000
_cell.angle_alpha   90.00
_cell.angle_beta   90.00
_cell.angle_gamma   90.00
#
_symmetry.space_group_name_H-M   'P 1'
#
loop_
_entity.id
_entity.type
_entity.pdbx_description
1 polymer ?
#
loop_
_entity_poly.entity_id
_entity_poly.type
_entity_poly.pdbx_seq_one_letter_code
_entity_poly.pdbx_strand_id
1 'polypeptide(L)'
;MKFAYAARDREVAFIIRLLTIFGVVEQRQMRLLFDHLSNRSYGQILARLRREGLAFFSPDGQFLATSRYSLDHGKTLESVMVFWAFIKMRDNVLDFCASDPPAILSFSSAAKDYDLISGSKQNIPAINAARTVVAEAIVRLIVVDDLSTLDEVEPRLVNDYGVLVGPNGVERIYKM
;
A
#
# COMPACT_ATOMS: atom_id res chain seq x y z
N MET A 1 -10.58 -26.71 16.93
CA MET A 1 -9.36 -26.73 16.09
C MET A 1 -9.57 -26.25 14.64
N LYS A 2 -10.70 -26.58 13.99
CA LYS A 2 -11.00 -26.15 12.59
C LYS A 2 -11.14 -24.63 12.41
N PHE A 3 -11.66 -23.89 13.36
CA PHE A 3 -11.86 -22.43 13.25
C PHE A 3 -10.55 -21.62 13.25
N ALA A 4 -9.51 -22.07 13.94
CA ALA A 4 -8.20 -21.40 13.94
C ALA A 4 -7.46 -21.57 12.61
N TYR A 5 -7.72 -22.65 11.87
CA TYR A 5 -7.16 -22.87 10.54
C TYR A 5 -7.81 -21.93 9.49
N ALA A 6 -9.14 -21.79 9.53
CA ALA A 6 -9.87 -20.93 8.60
C ALA A 6 -9.52 -19.43 8.78
N ALA A 7 -9.27 -18.99 10.02
CA ALA A 7 -8.80 -17.63 10.28
C ALA A 7 -7.41 -17.39 9.64
N ARG A 8 -6.46 -18.32 9.87
CA ARG A 8 -5.10 -18.20 9.30
C ARG A 8 -5.06 -18.24 7.77
N ASP A 9 -6.01 -18.88 7.11
CA ASP A 9 -6.12 -18.87 5.65
C ASP A 9 -6.54 -17.51 5.14
N ARG A 10 -7.36 -16.76 5.89
CA ARG A 10 -7.74 -15.39 5.55
C ARG A 10 -6.56 -14.42 5.64
N GLU A 11 -5.77 -14.49 6.72
CA GLU A 11 -4.59 -13.63 6.87
C GLU A 11 -3.54 -13.93 5.80
N VAL A 12 -3.31 -15.22 5.47
CA VAL A 12 -2.41 -15.61 4.38
C VAL A 12 -2.89 -15.04 3.05
N ALA A 13 -4.17 -15.23 2.72
CA ALA A 13 -4.75 -14.69 1.47
C ALA A 13 -4.68 -13.17 1.43
N PHE A 14 -4.93 -12.48 2.54
CA PHE A 14 -4.84 -11.04 2.65
C PHE A 14 -3.40 -10.54 2.40
N ILE A 15 -2.38 -11.18 3.00
CA ILE A 15 -0.97 -10.85 2.76
C ILE A 15 -0.61 -11.06 1.29
N ILE A 16 -1.01 -12.18 0.69
CA ILE A 16 -0.73 -12.45 -0.73
C ILE A 16 -1.37 -11.38 -1.61
N ARG A 17 -2.62 -10.99 -1.34
CA ARG A 17 -3.30 -9.92 -2.08
C ARG A 17 -2.54 -8.60 -1.99
N LEU A 18 -2.09 -8.21 -0.80
CA LEU A 18 -1.28 -7.01 -0.62
C LEU A 18 0.05 -7.10 -1.37
N LEU A 19 0.76 -8.22 -1.25
CA LEU A 19 2.03 -8.42 -1.96
C LEU A 19 1.85 -8.41 -3.48
N THR A 20 0.73 -8.91 -3.97
CA THR A 20 0.41 -8.86 -5.42
C THR A 20 0.25 -7.43 -5.91
N ILE A 21 -0.35 -6.54 -5.11
CA ILE A 21 -0.58 -5.14 -5.47
C ILE A 21 0.71 -4.32 -5.33
N PHE A 22 1.38 -4.43 -4.18
CA PHE A 22 2.54 -3.59 -3.85
C PHE A 22 3.87 -4.15 -4.37
N GLY A 23 3.91 -5.44 -4.72
CA GLY A 23 5.13 -6.13 -5.16
C GLY A 23 6.10 -6.40 -4.00
N VAL A 24 6.52 -5.36 -3.30
CA VAL A 24 7.44 -5.40 -2.14
C VAL A 24 6.90 -4.53 -1.01
N VAL A 25 6.96 -5.06 0.22
CA VAL A 25 6.58 -4.31 1.43
C VAL A 25 7.57 -4.57 2.57
N GLU A 26 7.70 -3.63 3.49
CA GLU A 26 8.49 -3.85 4.71
C GLU A 26 7.75 -4.78 5.68
N GLN A 27 8.49 -5.67 6.32
CA GLN A 27 7.91 -6.58 7.31
C GLN A 27 7.32 -5.82 8.51
N ARG A 28 7.93 -4.70 8.92
CA ARG A 28 7.39 -3.87 10.00
C ARG A 28 6.04 -3.25 9.65
N GLN A 29 5.85 -2.81 8.41
CA GLN A 29 4.58 -2.30 7.90
C GLN A 29 3.50 -3.39 7.91
N MET A 30 3.83 -4.56 7.38
CA MET A 30 2.93 -5.72 7.40
C MET A 30 2.56 -6.10 8.83
N ARG A 31 3.50 -6.06 9.79
CA ARG A 31 3.24 -6.35 11.20
C ARG A 31 2.19 -5.43 11.81
N LEU A 32 2.16 -4.14 11.42
CA LEU A 32 1.17 -3.18 11.92
C LEU A 32 -0.27 -3.50 11.48
N LEU A 33 -0.45 -4.09 10.29
CA LEU A 33 -1.79 -4.55 9.85
C LEU A 33 -2.30 -5.74 10.68
N PHE A 34 -1.39 -6.49 11.30
CA PHE A 34 -1.70 -7.66 12.11
C PHE A 34 -1.35 -7.45 13.59
N ASP A 35 -1.46 -6.21 14.10
CA ASP A 35 -1.15 -5.85 15.49
C ASP A 35 -2.05 -6.59 16.51
N HIS A 36 -3.26 -6.99 16.10
CA HIS A 36 -4.19 -7.82 16.87
C HIS A 36 -3.70 -9.26 17.08
N LEU A 37 -2.74 -9.74 16.29
CA LEU A 37 -2.18 -11.09 16.43
C LEU A 37 -1.00 -11.09 17.42
N SER A 38 -0.86 -12.19 18.18
CA SER A 38 0.37 -12.41 18.95
C SER A 38 1.58 -12.59 18.01
N ASN A 39 2.79 -12.26 18.50
CA ASN A 39 4.03 -12.46 17.74
C ASN A 39 4.20 -13.93 17.28
N ARG A 40 3.78 -14.89 18.11
CA ARG A 40 3.80 -16.32 17.77
C ARG A 40 2.88 -16.64 16.59
N SER A 41 1.64 -16.12 16.61
CA SER A 41 0.66 -16.36 15.54
C SER A 41 1.12 -15.72 14.24
N TYR A 42 1.59 -14.47 14.28
CA TYR A 42 2.14 -13.78 13.12
C TYR A 42 3.37 -14.52 12.56
N GLY A 43 4.31 -14.93 13.40
CA GLY A 43 5.48 -15.72 13.00
C GLY A 43 5.11 -17.04 12.31
N GLN A 44 4.04 -17.71 12.76
CA GLN A 44 3.54 -18.93 12.09
C GLN A 44 2.99 -18.64 10.69
N ILE A 45 2.34 -17.49 10.46
CA ILE A 45 1.87 -17.07 9.14
C ILE A 45 3.07 -16.83 8.23
N LEU A 46 4.08 -16.09 8.68
CA LEU A 46 5.29 -15.83 7.89
C LEU A 46 6.06 -17.12 7.55
N ALA A 47 6.18 -18.03 8.51
CA ALA A 47 6.80 -19.33 8.30
C ALA A 47 6.03 -20.19 7.27
N ARG A 48 4.70 -20.10 7.26
CA ARG A 48 3.87 -20.75 6.26
C ARG A 48 4.08 -20.15 4.87
N LEU A 49 4.01 -18.81 4.75
CA LEU A 49 4.25 -18.12 3.47
C LEU A 49 5.60 -18.51 2.86
N ARG A 50 6.65 -18.58 3.70
CA ARG A 50 7.99 -19.00 3.26
C ARG A 50 8.03 -20.46 2.83
N ARG A 51 7.48 -21.37 3.64
CA ARG A 51 7.49 -22.82 3.37
C ARG A 51 6.71 -23.19 2.12
N GLU A 52 5.59 -22.51 1.87
CA GLU A 52 4.72 -22.77 0.73
C GLU A 52 5.15 -21.98 -0.52
N GLY A 53 6.23 -21.19 -0.43
CA GLY A 53 6.73 -20.39 -1.55
C GLY A 53 5.80 -19.25 -1.99
N LEU A 54 4.90 -18.83 -1.11
CA LEU A 54 3.89 -17.79 -1.39
C LEU A 54 4.43 -16.37 -1.19
N ALA A 55 5.53 -16.23 -0.44
CA ALA A 55 6.27 -14.98 -0.30
C ALA A 55 7.76 -15.24 -0.16
N PHE A 56 8.54 -14.30 -0.68
CA PHE A 56 9.99 -14.25 -0.60
C PHE A 56 10.40 -13.18 0.40
N PHE A 57 11.51 -13.44 1.09
CA PHE A 57 12.00 -12.56 2.15
C PHE A 57 13.41 -12.11 1.77
N SER A 58 13.73 -10.83 2.00
CA SER A 58 15.09 -10.35 1.89
C SER A 58 16.02 -11.08 2.87
N PRO A 59 17.34 -11.16 2.58
CA PRO A 59 18.28 -11.85 3.46
C PRO A 59 18.31 -11.34 4.90
N ASP A 60 18.10 -10.04 5.10
CA ASP A 60 18.00 -9.37 6.40
C ASP A 60 16.60 -9.50 7.05
N GLY A 61 15.64 -10.06 6.32
CA GLY A 61 14.26 -10.22 6.78
C GLY A 61 13.45 -8.93 6.83
N GLN A 62 13.97 -7.81 6.32
CA GLN A 62 13.26 -6.52 6.38
C GLN A 62 12.12 -6.42 5.38
N PHE A 63 12.20 -7.10 4.25
CA PHE A 63 11.22 -7.02 3.17
C PHE A 63 10.58 -8.36 2.85
N LEU A 64 9.32 -8.27 2.40
CA LEU A 64 8.55 -9.37 1.80
C LEU A 64 8.16 -8.98 0.38
N ALA A 65 8.17 -9.96 -0.54
CA ALA A 65 7.77 -9.77 -1.93
C ALA A 65 7.08 -11.01 -2.51
N THR A 66 6.44 -10.84 -3.66
CA THR A 66 5.84 -11.95 -4.43
C THR A 66 6.87 -12.83 -5.10
N SER A 67 8.09 -12.31 -5.38
CA SER A 67 9.16 -13.03 -6.07
C SER A 67 10.53 -12.50 -5.65
N ARG A 68 11.60 -13.28 -5.92
CA ARG A 68 12.98 -12.81 -5.79
C ARG A 68 13.25 -11.64 -6.72
N TYR A 69 12.76 -11.72 -7.95
CA TYR A 69 12.91 -10.62 -8.91
C TYR A 69 12.34 -9.30 -8.36
N SER A 70 11.18 -9.35 -7.71
CA SER A 70 10.59 -8.16 -7.08
C SER A 70 11.45 -7.60 -5.94
N LEU A 71 12.11 -8.46 -5.14
CA LEU A 71 13.04 -8.02 -4.10
C LEU A 71 14.28 -7.31 -4.69
N ASP A 72 14.78 -7.81 -5.82
CA ASP A 72 16.03 -7.33 -6.40
C ASP A 72 15.84 -6.08 -7.29
N HIS A 73 14.65 -5.96 -7.92
CA HIS A 73 14.38 -4.95 -8.96
C HIS A 73 13.11 -4.13 -8.69
N GLY A 74 12.36 -4.43 -7.63
CA GLY A 74 11.10 -3.73 -7.33
C GLY A 74 11.32 -2.25 -7.00
N LYS A 75 10.31 -1.41 -7.25
CA LYS A 75 10.27 0.00 -6.85
C LYS A 75 10.03 0.09 -5.34
N THR A 76 10.98 -0.41 -4.57
CA THR A 76 10.85 -0.65 -3.13
C THR A 76 10.43 0.61 -2.38
N LEU A 77 11.01 1.77 -2.70
CA LEU A 77 10.71 3.02 -2.00
C LEU A 77 9.26 3.48 -2.25
N GLU A 78 8.82 3.50 -3.51
CA GLU A 78 7.46 3.92 -3.86
C GLU A 78 6.40 3.01 -3.22
N SER A 79 6.61 1.69 -3.29
CA SER A 79 5.70 0.71 -2.70
C SER A 79 5.62 0.86 -1.18
N VAL A 80 6.76 1.06 -0.52
CA VAL A 80 6.85 1.27 0.93
C VAL A 80 6.10 2.53 1.35
N MET A 81 6.27 3.65 0.63
CA MET A 81 5.60 4.92 0.93
C MET A 81 4.07 4.79 0.79
N VAL A 82 3.61 4.27 -0.35
CA VAL A 82 2.17 4.10 -0.59
C VAL A 82 1.55 3.11 0.40
N PHE A 83 2.30 2.09 0.79
CA PHE A 83 1.83 1.15 1.80
C PHE A 83 1.66 1.78 3.19
N TRP A 84 2.49 2.76 3.58
CA TRP A 84 2.27 3.55 4.80
C TRP A 84 0.95 4.32 4.76
N ALA A 85 0.62 4.92 3.62
CA ALA A 85 -0.66 5.60 3.44
C ALA A 85 -1.84 4.62 3.56
N PHE A 86 -1.74 3.43 2.96
CA PHE A 86 -2.74 2.37 3.12
C PHE A 86 -2.93 1.96 4.58
N ILE A 87 -1.84 1.72 5.33
CA ILE A 87 -1.90 1.38 6.76
C ILE A 87 -2.64 2.46 7.56
N LYS A 88 -2.38 3.73 7.25
CA LYS A 88 -3.04 4.86 7.91
C LYS A 88 -4.55 4.87 7.71
N MET A 89 -5.00 4.41 6.54
CA MET A 89 -6.41 4.38 6.17
C MET A 89 -7.13 3.07 6.53
N ARG A 90 -6.40 2.04 6.99
CA ARG A 90 -6.87 0.65 7.14
C ARG A 90 -8.22 0.49 7.84
N ASP A 91 -8.46 1.29 8.89
CA ASP A 91 -9.69 1.18 9.70
C ASP A 91 -10.95 1.65 8.95
N ASN A 92 -10.77 2.38 7.82
CA ASN A 92 -11.84 2.86 6.96
C ASN A 92 -11.99 2.03 5.68
N VAL A 93 -11.08 1.09 5.41
CA VAL A 93 -11.10 0.28 4.19
C VAL A 93 -12.12 -0.84 4.31
N LEU A 94 -13.11 -0.85 3.43
CA LEU A 94 -14.10 -1.95 3.30
C LEU A 94 -13.62 -3.01 2.32
N ASP A 95 -13.09 -2.57 1.17
CA ASP A 95 -12.48 -3.43 0.15
C ASP A 95 -11.41 -2.64 -0.61
N PHE A 96 -10.49 -3.34 -1.26
CA PHE A 96 -9.41 -2.75 -2.05
C PHE A 96 -9.02 -3.64 -3.22
N CYS A 97 -8.46 -3.06 -4.27
CA CYS A 97 -7.95 -3.77 -5.43
C CYS A 97 -6.73 -3.07 -6.04
N ALA A 98 -6.02 -3.78 -6.91
CA ALA A 98 -5.07 -3.12 -7.81
C ALA A 98 -5.81 -2.13 -8.69
N SER A 99 -5.16 -1.01 -8.99
CA SER A 99 -5.72 0.04 -9.84
C SER A 99 -4.90 0.20 -11.12
N ASP A 100 -5.50 0.89 -12.09
CA ASP A 100 -4.80 1.31 -13.30
C ASP A 100 -3.86 2.49 -13.03
N PRO A 101 -2.69 2.54 -13.68
CA PRO A 101 -1.77 3.66 -13.53
C PRO A 101 -2.45 5.01 -13.82
N PRO A 102 -2.12 6.09 -13.06
CA PRO A 102 -1.00 6.19 -12.11
C PRO A 102 -1.29 5.66 -10.69
N ALA A 103 -2.51 5.21 -10.41
CA ALA A 103 -2.83 4.65 -9.10
C ALA A 103 -2.21 3.25 -8.93
N ILE A 104 -1.76 2.96 -7.71
CA ILE A 104 -1.23 1.64 -7.34
C ILE A 104 -2.35 0.78 -6.79
N LEU A 105 -3.23 1.39 -6.01
CA LEU A 105 -4.31 0.72 -5.31
C LEU A 105 -5.52 1.64 -5.25
N SER A 106 -6.70 1.06 -5.49
CA SER A 106 -7.99 1.68 -5.17
C SER A 106 -8.62 0.99 -3.98
N PHE A 107 -9.29 1.75 -3.12
CA PHE A 107 -10.05 1.19 -2.01
C PHE A 107 -11.35 1.96 -1.79
N SER A 108 -12.36 1.25 -1.30
CA SER A 108 -13.65 1.80 -0.92
C SER A 108 -13.73 1.97 0.59
N SER A 109 -14.34 3.05 1.03
CA SER A 109 -14.79 3.27 2.40
C SER A 109 -16.32 3.36 2.45
N ALA A 110 -16.89 3.53 3.64
CA ALA A 110 -18.33 3.74 3.79
C ALA A 110 -18.84 5.05 3.12
N ALA A 111 -17.94 6.01 2.86
CA ALA A 111 -18.32 7.33 2.35
C ALA A 111 -17.87 7.58 0.90
N LYS A 112 -16.70 7.06 0.51
CA LYS A 112 -16.04 7.41 -0.76
C LYS A 112 -15.12 6.30 -1.24
N ASP A 113 -14.79 6.36 -2.52
CA ASP A 113 -13.71 5.59 -3.14
C ASP A 113 -12.44 6.42 -3.20
N TYR A 114 -11.29 5.76 -3.08
CA TYR A 114 -9.98 6.37 -2.99
C TYR A 114 -8.99 5.68 -3.93
N ASP A 115 -8.13 6.50 -4.53
CA ASP A 115 -6.96 6.04 -5.28
C ASP A 115 -5.68 6.44 -4.54
N LEU A 116 -4.83 5.46 -4.24
CA LEU A 116 -3.48 5.68 -3.73
C LEU A 116 -2.49 5.74 -4.87
N ILE A 117 -1.80 6.87 -4.98
CA ILE A 117 -0.91 7.21 -6.08
C ILE A 117 0.48 7.52 -5.52
N SER A 118 1.54 6.96 -6.10
CA SER A 118 2.89 7.40 -5.78
C SER A 118 3.18 8.72 -6.47
N GLY A 119 3.45 9.77 -5.68
CA GLY A 119 3.83 11.10 -6.14
C GLY A 119 5.31 11.22 -6.47
N SER A 120 5.97 10.18 -6.96
CA SER A 120 7.35 10.29 -7.41
C SER A 120 7.44 11.20 -8.65
N LYS A 121 8.57 11.90 -8.83
CA LYS A 121 8.79 12.80 -9.98
C LYS A 121 8.53 12.14 -11.32
N GLN A 122 8.78 10.83 -11.43
CA GLN A 122 8.53 10.05 -12.64
C GLN A 122 7.04 9.87 -12.94
N ASN A 123 6.20 9.92 -11.93
CA ASN A 123 4.76 9.70 -12.04
C ASN A 123 3.96 11.00 -12.23
N ILE A 124 4.55 12.19 -11.94
CA ILE A 124 3.87 13.48 -12.05
C ILE A 124 3.20 13.70 -13.42
N PRO A 125 3.88 13.46 -14.56
CA PRO A 125 3.24 13.62 -15.88
C PRO A 125 2.00 12.73 -16.04
N ALA A 126 2.06 11.50 -15.57
CA ALA A 126 0.92 10.57 -15.64
C ALA A 126 -0.22 10.99 -14.68
N ILE A 127 0.12 11.50 -13.49
CA ILE A 127 -0.85 12.03 -12.53
C ILE A 127 -1.60 13.22 -13.14
N ASN A 128 -0.87 14.15 -13.76
CA ASN A 128 -1.45 15.34 -14.39
C ASN A 128 -2.27 14.96 -15.63
N ALA A 129 -1.83 14.01 -16.45
CA ALA A 129 -2.58 13.51 -17.60
C ALA A 129 -3.88 12.79 -17.18
N ALA A 130 -3.86 12.01 -16.10
CA ALA A 130 -5.05 11.30 -15.59
C ALA A 130 -6.07 12.22 -14.90
N ARG A 131 -5.74 13.50 -14.73
CA ARG A 131 -6.59 14.50 -14.06
C ARG A 131 -8.00 14.62 -14.65
N THR A 132 -8.14 14.47 -15.96
CA THR A 132 -9.40 14.68 -16.68
C THR A 132 -10.26 13.44 -16.82
N VAL A 133 -9.72 12.26 -16.54
CA VAL A 133 -10.36 10.97 -16.83
C VAL A 133 -11.07 10.36 -15.62
N VAL A 134 -10.64 10.72 -14.41
CA VAL A 134 -11.14 10.09 -13.18
C VAL A 134 -12.43 10.79 -12.72
N ALA A 135 -13.44 9.99 -12.35
CA ALA A 135 -14.71 10.48 -11.84
C ALA A 135 -14.54 11.41 -10.63
N GLU A 136 -15.32 12.48 -10.55
CA GLU A 136 -15.30 13.45 -9.44
C GLU A 136 -15.56 12.81 -8.06
N ALA A 137 -16.19 11.62 -8.06
CA ALA A 137 -16.48 10.86 -6.84
C ALA A 137 -15.26 10.22 -6.17
N ILE A 138 -14.15 10.04 -6.90
CA ILE A 138 -12.95 9.36 -6.39
C ILE A 138 -12.00 10.37 -5.77
N VAL A 139 -11.54 10.11 -4.56
CA VAL A 139 -10.53 10.88 -3.85
C VAL A 139 -9.15 10.38 -4.22
N ARG A 140 -8.26 11.24 -4.73
CA ARG A 140 -6.87 10.88 -4.97
C ARG A 140 -6.02 11.22 -3.75
N LEU A 141 -5.26 10.23 -3.29
CA LEU A 141 -4.26 10.37 -2.24
C LEU A 141 -2.87 10.26 -2.86
N ILE A 142 -2.21 11.39 -3.09
CA ILE A 142 -0.89 11.49 -3.73
C ILE A 142 0.16 11.41 -2.64
N VAL A 143 0.87 10.31 -2.59
CA VAL A 143 1.81 9.96 -1.52
C VAL A 143 3.21 10.42 -1.92
N VAL A 144 3.82 11.28 -1.12
CA VAL A 144 5.15 11.86 -1.34
C VAL A 144 6.03 11.74 -0.09
N ASP A 145 7.34 11.76 -0.29
CA ASP A 145 8.35 11.89 0.77
C ASP A 145 8.87 13.33 0.91
N ASP A 146 8.62 14.18 -0.10
CA ASP A 146 8.97 15.59 -0.10
C ASP A 146 7.79 16.43 -0.57
N LEU A 147 7.43 17.45 0.20
CA LEU A 147 6.33 18.37 -0.11
C LEU A 147 6.54 19.14 -1.41
N SER A 148 7.79 19.46 -1.77
CA SER A 148 8.08 20.17 -3.01
C SER A 148 7.58 19.43 -4.27
N THR A 149 7.43 18.11 -4.17
CA THR A 149 6.88 17.30 -5.24
C THR A 149 5.38 17.56 -5.48
N LEU A 150 4.64 17.97 -4.45
CA LEU A 150 3.22 18.32 -4.60
C LEU A 150 3.01 19.61 -5.38
N ASP A 151 4.00 20.54 -5.39
CA ASP A 151 3.93 21.78 -6.15
C ASP A 151 3.95 21.53 -7.66
N GLU A 152 4.46 20.37 -8.09
CA GLU A 152 4.50 19.96 -9.50
C GLU A 152 3.19 19.25 -9.94
N VAL A 153 2.33 18.89 -8.99
CA VAL A 153 1.04 18.24 -9.27
C VAL A 153 -0.02 19.29 -9.53
N GLU A 154 -0.65 19.23 -10.68
CA GLU A 154 -1.81 20.07 -10.97
C GLU A 154 -3.03 19.55 -10.20
N PRO A 155 -3.55 20.30 -9.19
CA PRO A 155 -4.69 19.84 -8.41
C PRO A 155 -5.94 19.78 -9.28
N ARG A 156 -6.80 18.80 -9.01
CA ARG A 156 -8.16 18.81 -9.51
C ARG A 156 -8.99 19.83 -8.71
N LEU A 157 -10.06 20.32 -9.31
CA LEU A 157 -10.96 21.27 -8.66
C LEU A 157 -11.56 20.74 -7.34
N VAL A 158 -11.63 19.42 -7.16
CA VAL A 158 -12.24 18.78 -5.97
C VAL A 158 -11.54 17.46 -5.67
N ASN A 159 -11.25 17.20 -4.38
CA ASN A 159 -10.91 15.88 -3.82
C ASN A 159 -9.48 15.34 -4.03
N ASP A 160 -8.48 16.18 -4.23
CA ASP A 160 -7.08 15.75 -4.18
C ASP A 160 -6.46 16.06 -2.82
N TYR A 161 -5.69 15.10 -2.30
CA TYR A 161 -4.95 15.23 -1.05
C TYR A 161 -3.51 14.78 -1.25
N GLY A 162 -2.57 15.59 -0.77
CA GLY A 162 -1.18 15.20 -0.61
C GLY A 162 -0.99 14.46 0.70
N VAL A 163 -0.27 13.34 0.69
CA VAL A 163 0.06 12.55 1.87
C VAL A 163 1.57 12.51 2.03
N LEU A 164 2.09 13.26 3.01
CA LEU A 164 3.50 13.24 3.36
C LEU A 164 3.82 12.01 4.19
N VAL A 165 4.79 11.23 3.75
CA VAL A 165 5.24 10.01 4.41
C VAL A 165 6.71 10.14 4.80
N GLY A 166 7.01 9.98 6.08
CA GLY A 166 8.35 9.86 6.61
C GLY A 166 8.76 8.39 6.87
N PRO A 167 9.94 8.20 7.47
CA PRO A 167 10.50 6.85 7.72
C PRO A 167 9.62 5.95 8.58
N ASN A 168 8.76 6.53 9.41
CA ASN A 168 7.95 5.81 10.39
C ASN A 168 6.44 5.83 10.09
N GLY A 169 6.03 6.32 8.92
CA GLY A 169 4.63 6.38 8.52
C GLY A 169 4.17 7.72 8.00
N VAL A 170 2.85 7.89 7.90
CA VAL A 170 2.23 9.15 7.47
C VAL A 170 2.43 10.23 8.51
N GLU A 171 3.08 11.31 8.12
CA GLU A 171 3.33 12.49 8.96
C GLU A 171 2.17 13.49 8.87
N ARG A 172 1.69 13.76 7.66
CA ARG A 172 0.61 14.73 7.44
C ARG A 172 -0.18 14.45 6.16
N ILE A 173 -1.44 14.89 6.16
CA ILE A 173 -2.34 14.90 4.99
C ILE A 173 -2.74 16.34 4.72
N TYR A 174 -2.62 16.77 3.48
CA TYR A 174 -2.92 18.12 3.00
C TYR A 174 -4.05 18.06 1.99
N LYS A 175 -4.98 19.00 2.05
CA LYS A 175 -5.92 19.23 0.96
C LYS A 175 -5.21 20.09 -0.10
N MET A 176 -5.24 19.64 -1.34
CA MET A 176 -4.68 20.36 -2.49
C MET A 176 -5.72 21.30 -3.12
#